data_de56e6a76b6933e0e5bf8381c13f9b8e
#
_entry.id   de56e6a76b6933e0e5bf8381c13f9b8e
#
_cell.length_a   1.000
_cell.length_b   1.000
_cell.length_c   1.000
_cell.angle_alpha   90.00
_cell.angle_beta   90.00
_cell.angle_gamma   90.00
#
_symmetry.space_group_name_H-M   'P 1'
#
loop_
_entity.id
_entity.type
_entity.pdbx_description
1 polymer ?
#
loop_
_entity_poly.entity_id
_entity_poly.type
_entity_poly.pdbx_seq_one_letter_code
_entity_poly.pdbx_strand_id
1 'polypeptide(L)'
;AAAVEQAGHAVTFLDLLSVKDIRKEVEQAIRLWHPGVIGVSVRNIDDQVMHPGRFLLDQAKEVVRVCREFSAAPVVLGGAGYSIFPESALEYLGADLGIQGEGEVAFPMLLERIEQKRALTGIPGLHLPGRGIQGALSFIRDLDRLPYPVPDLFVTDGRPQSGVWLPYQTRRGCPLDCSYCSTASIEGRLTRRRSPEAVVANLATWVASGFNQIYFVDNTFNLPAAYATDLCRRIAAAVSEFVAANLVKSCL
;
A
#
# COMPACT_ATOMS: atom_id res chain seq x y z
N ALA A 1 -3.81 -4.41 3.37
CA ALA A 1 -3.96 -5.24 4.58
C ALA A 1 -4.87 -4.53 5.60
N ALA A 2 -4.42 -3.50 6.35
CA ALA A 2 -5.13 -2.92 7.49
C ALA A 2 -6.62 -2.56 7.24
N ALA A 3 -6.97 -2.00 6.08
CA ALA A 3 -8.37 -1.71 5.73
C ALA A 3 -9.22 -2.99 5.53
N VAL A 4 -8.61 -4.07 5.09
CA VAL A 4 -9.27 -5.38 4.92
C VAL A 4 -9.50 -6.05 6.27
N GLU A 5 -8.52 -5.97 7.17
CA GLU A 5 -8.64 -6.44 8.56
C GLU A 5 -9.71 -5.66 9.32
N GLN A 6 -9.76 -4.34 9.14
CA GLN A 6 -10.81 -3.48 9.71
C GLN A 6 -12.21 -3.85 9.20
N ALA A 7 -12.31 -4.37 7.97
CA ALA A 7 -13.55 -4.89 7.40
C ALA A 7 -13.90 -6.32 7.88
N GLY A 8 -13.10 -6.92 8.77
CA GLY A 8 -13.37 -8.21 9.40
C GLY A 8 -12.81 -9.43 8.67
N HIS A 9 -11.99 -9.24 7.64
CA HIS A 9 -11.35 -10.36 6.93
C HIS A 9 -9.99 -10.69 7.54
N ALA A 10 -9.65 -11.98 7.57
CA ALA A 10 -8.30 -12.43 7.89
C ALA A 10 -7.34 -12.08 6.73
N VAL A 11 -6.21 -11.48 7.05
CA VAL A 11 -5.20 -11.09 6.06
C VAL A 11 -3.86 -11.72 6.42
N THR A 12 -3.22 -12.28 5.43
CA THR A 12 -1.81 -12.68 5.54
C THR A 12 -1.02 -12.00 4.44
N PHE A 13 0.12 -11.49 4.79
CA PHE A 13 1.01 -10.79 3.88
C PHE A 13 2.23 -11.64 3.56
N LEU A 14 2.55 -11.75 2.28
CA LEU A 14 3.75 -12.41 1.78
C LEU A 14 4.64 -11.39 1.09
N ASP A 15 5.79 -11.07 1.67
CA ASP A 15 6.81 -10.22 1.04
C ASP A 15 7.70 -11.06 0.13
N LEU A 16 7.65 -10.76 -1.16
CA LEU A 16 8.44 -11.43 -2.19
C LEU A 16 9.72 -10.66 -2.57
N LEU A 17 10.00 -9.52 -1.93
CA LEU A 17 11.10 -8.62 -2.31
C LEU A 17 12.48 -9.30 -2.20
N SER A 18 12.68 -10.09 -1.16
CA SER A 18 13.96 -10.76 -0.87
C SER A 18 13.95 -12.29 -1.13
N VAL A 19 12.85 -12.79 -1.68
CA VAL A 19 12.65 -14.24 -1.92
C VAL A 19 13.47 -14.73 -3.09
N LYS A 20 14.23 -15.83 -2.90
CA LYS A 20 15.03 -16.45 -3.95
C LYS A 20 14.23 -17.36 -4.87
N ASP A 21 13.22 -18.03 -4.33
CA ASP A 21 12.36 -18.98 -5.04
C ASP A 21 10.88 -18.57 -4.84
N ILE A 22 10.41 -17.72 -5.72
CA ILE A 22 9.04 -17.19 -5.70
C ILE A 22 8.02 -18.34 -5.77
N ARG A 23 8.27 -19.34 -6.59
CA ARG A 23 7.35 -20.48 -6.77
C ARG A 23 7.13 -21.22 -5.46
N LYS A 24 8.22 -21.57 -4.79
CA LYS A 24 8.17 -22.31 -3.53
C LYS A 24 7.45 -21.53 -2.44
N GLU A 25 7.77 -20.25 -2.28
CA GLU A 25 7.18 -19.42 -1.24
C GLU A 25 5.67 -19.19 -1.48
N VAL A 26 5.26 -18.92 -2.72
CA VAL A 26 3.84 -18.75 -3.07
C VAL A 26 3.06 -20.06 -2.89
N GLU A 27 3.62 -21.18 -3.34
CA GLU A 27 3.03 -22.51 -3.15
C GLU A 27 2.81 -22.83 -1.67
N GLN A 28 3.83 -22.63 -0.84
CA GLN A 28 3.77 -22.87 0.60
C GLN A 28 2.73 -21.98 1.27
N ALA A 29 2.69 -20.69 0.92
CA ALA A 29 1.72 -19.75 1.44
C ALA A 29 0.28 -20.17 1.09
N ILE A 30 0.01 -20.52 -0.16
CA ILE A 30 -1.30 -20.98 -0.61
C ILE A 30 -1.74 -22.25 0.12
N ARG A 31 -0.84 -23.23 0.25
CA ARG A 31 -1.12 -24.48 0.94
C ARG A 31 -1.36 -24.31 2.44
N LEU A 32 -0.69 -23.33 3.06
CA LEU A 32 -0.83 -23.07 4.48
C LEU A 32 -2.12 -22.30 4.81
N TRP A 33 -2.43 -21.28 4.01
CA TRP A 33 -3.50 -20.32 4.36
C TRP A 33 -4.81 -20.53 3.61
N HIS A 34 -4.82 -21.31 2.55
CA HIS A 34 -6.02 -21.58 1.74
C HIS A 34 -6.82 -20.30 1.43
N PRO A 35 -6.23 -19.29 0.78
CA PRO A 35 -6.86 -17.98 0.60
C PRO A 35 -8.13 -18.08 -0.24
N GLY A 36 -9.19 -17.36 0.16
CA GLY A 36 -10.39 -17.19 -0.66
C GLY A 36 -10.22 -16.16 -1.77
N VAL A 37 -9.29 -15.23 -1.62
CA VAL A 37 -8.88 -14.22 -2.62
C VAL A 37 -7.40 -13.95 -2.47
N ILE A 38 -6.68 -13.78 -3.59
CA ILE A 38 -5.25 -13.48 -3.60
C ILE A 38 -5.06 -12.07 -4.16
N GLY A 39 -4.51 -11.17 -3.35
CA GLY A 39 -4.14 -9.81 -3.80
C GLY A 39 -2.67 -9.74 -4.22
N VAL A 40 -2.40 -9.22 -5.41
CA VAL A 40 -1.03 -8.99 -5.90
C VAL A 40 -0.80 -7.48 -6.08
N SER A 41 0.11 -6.92 -5.29
CA SER A 41 0.46 -5.50 -5.39
C SER A 41 1.61 -5.29 -6.36
N VAL A 42 1.32 -4.66 -7.49
CA VAL A 42 2.30 -4.26 -8.49
C VAL A 42 2.75 -2.83 -8.19
N ARG A 43 3.95 -2.66 -7.63
CA ARG A 43 4.45 -1.35 -7.25
C ARG A 43 5.06 -0.60 -8.43
N ASN A 44 5.92 -1.25 -9.18
CA ASN A 44 6.66 -0.68 -10.31
C ASN A 44 6.47 -1.52 -11.56
N ILE A 45 6.48 -0.87 -12.73
CA ILE A 45 6.44 -1.54 -14.03
C ILE A 45 7.84 -1.97 -14.47
N ASP A 46 8.82 -1.12 -14.18
CA ASP A 46 10.23 -1.33 -14.49
C ASP A 46 11.13 -0.84 -13.34
N ASP A 47 12.42 -1.01 -13.48
CA ASP A 47 13.43 -0.57 -12.50
C ASP A 47 13.93 0.87 -12.74
N GLN A 48 13.33 1.59 -13.69
CA GLN A 48 13.67 2.96 -14.08
C GLN A 48 15.13 3.15 -14.52
N VAL A 49 15.80 2.06 -14.88
CA VAL A 49 17.18 2.09 -15.41
C VAL A 49 17.13 2.18 -16.93
N MET A 50 17.86 3.15 -17.51
CA MET A 50 17.80 3.38 -18.95
C MET A 50 18.37 2.21 -19.75
N HIS A 51 19.47 1.58 -19.29
CA HIS A 51 20.08 0.46 -20.00
C HIS A 51 21.10 -0.31 -19.12
N PRO A 52 21.02 -1.65 -19.06
CA PRO A 52 19.86 -2.47 -19.42
C PRO A 52 18.76 -2.32 -18.35
N GLY A 53 17.58 -1.93 -18.77
CA GLY A 53 16.41 -1.87 -17.89
C GLY A 53 15.80 -3.25 -17.65
N ARG A 54 15.12 -3.43 -16.51
CA ARG A 54 14.35 -4.66 -16.21
C ARG A 54 12.87 -4.35 -16.20
N PHE A 55 12.11 -5.17 -16.90
CA PHE A 55 10.66 -5.12 -16.91
C PHE A 55 10.11 -5.97 -15.76
N LEU A 56 9.68 -5.29 -14.69
CA LEU A 56 9.30 -5.96 -13.44
C LEU A 56 7.94 -6.66 -13.51
N LEU A 57 7.11 -6.35 -14.51
CA LEU A 57 5.85 -7.05 -14.70
C LEU A 57 6.04 -8.53 -15.04
N ASP A 58 7.18 -8.94 -15.57
CA ASP A 58 7.48 -10.37 -15.81
C ASP A 58 7.50 -11.15 -14.49
N GLN A 59 8.07 -10.58 -13.44
CA GLN A 59 8.05 -11.18 -12.11
C GLN A 59 6.63 -11.26 -11.55
N ALA A 60 5.85 -10.19 -11.69
CA ALA A 60 4.46 -10.18 -11.26
C ALA A 60 3.61 -11.21 -12.03
N LYS A 61 3.89 -11.40 -13.33
CA LYS A 61 3.25 -12.43 -14.16
C LYS A 61 3.55 -13.83 -13.67
N GLU A 62 4.79 -14.09 -13.29
CA GLU A 62 5.19 -15.38 -12.71
C GLU A 62 4.45 -15.62 -11.39
N VAL A 63 4.33 -14.62 -10.52
CA VAL A 63 3.54 -14.72 -9.27
C VAL A 63 2.08 -15.09 -9.58
N VAL A 64 1.43 -14.39 -10.51
CA VAL A 64 0.04 -14.68 -10.91
C VAL A 64 -0.09 -16.09 -11.45
N ARG A 65 0.85 -16.53 -12.31
CA ARG A 65 0.87 -17.88 -12.88
C ARG A 65 0.96 -18.94 -11.79
N VAL A 66 1.86 -18.77 -10.82
CA VAL A 66 2.01 -19.70 -9.69
C VAL A 66 0.76 -19.70 -8.81
N CYS A 67 0.18 -18.54 -8.51
CA CYS A 67 -1.07 -18.48 -7.76
C CYS A 67 -2.18 -19.31 -8.41
N ARG A 68 -2.33 -19.20 -9.73
CA ARG A 68 -3.34 -19.96 -10.48
C ARG A 68 -3.06 -21.46 -10.57
N GLU A 69 -1.81 -21.87 -10.49
CA GLU A 69 -1.42 -23.28 -10.49
C GLU A 69 -1.82 -24.00 -9.20
N PHE A 70 -1.74 -23.28 -8.06
CA PHE A 70 -1.97 -23.87 -6.74
C PHE A 70 -3.30 -23.46 -6.09
N SER A 71 -4.05 -22.54 -6.69
CA SER A 71 -5.32 -22.06 -6.13
C SER A 71 -6.33 -21.74 -7.22
N ALA A 72 -7.61 -22.02 -6.92
CA ALA A 72 -8.75 -21.55 -7.71
C ALA A 72 -9.28 -20.19 -7.21
N ALA A 73 -8.68 -19.60 -6.18
CA ALA A 73 -9.06 -18.30 -5.66
C ALA A 73 -8.81 -17.20 -6.69
N PRO A 74 -9.72 -16.22 -6.85
CA PRO A 74 -9.50 -15.12 -7.78
C PRO A 74 -8.28 -14.30 -7.41
N VAL A 75 -7.48 -13.97 -8.41
CA VAL A 75 -6.28 -13.12 -8.28
C VAL A 75 -6.66 -11.68 -8.64
N VAL A 76 -6.44 -10.76 -7.70
CA VAL A 76 -6.78 -9.34 -7.82
C VAL A 76 -5.50 -8.51 -7.85
N LEU A 77 -5.30 -7.75 -8.92
CA LEU A 77 -4.17 -6.83 -9.03
C LEU A 77 -4.48 -5.49 -8.39
N GLY A 78 -3.45 -4.83 -7.90
CA GLY A 78 -3.51 -3.47 -7.40
C GLY A 78 -2.12 -2.84 -7.33
N GLY A 79 -2.03 -1.68 -6.70
CA GLY A 79 -0.77 -0.96 -6.50
C GLY A 79 -0.52 0.13 -7.54
N ALA A 80 0.51 0.94 -7.27
CA ALA A 80 0.83 2.12 -8.07
C ALA A 80 1.20 1.78 -9.52
N GLY A 81 2.03 0.76 -9.74
CA GLY A 81 2.43 0.32 -11.08
C GLY A 81 1.25 -0.20 -11.90
N TYR A 82 0.38 -1.01 -11.27
CA TYR A 82 -0.85 -1.45 -11.92
C TYR A 82 -1.74 -0.28 -12.34
N SER A 83 -1.86 0.73 -11.49
CA SER A 83 -2.75 1.88 -11.70
C SER A 83 -2.36 2.80 -12.86
N ILE A 84 -1.14 2.67 -13.40
CA ILE A 84 -0.67 3.47 -14.54
C ILE A 84 -1.33 2.99 -15.84
N PHE A 85 -1.36 1.67 -16.06
CA PHE A 85 -1.92 1.04 -17.28
C PHE A 85 -2.80 -0.16 -16.88
N PRO A 86 -3.96 0.07 -16.22
CA PRO A 86 -4.71 -1.00 -15.56
C PRO A 86 -5.23 -2.07 -16.53
N GLU A 87 -5.76 -1.71 -17.67
CA GLU A 87 -6.29 -2.68 -18.64
C GLU A 87 -5.19 -3.53 -19.27
N SER A 88 -4.13 -2.87 -19.78
CA SER A 88 -2.99 -3.57 -20.38
C SER A 88 -2.25 -4.44 -19.37
N ALA A 89 -2.08 -3.96 -18.13
CA ALA A 89 -1.44 -4.73 -17.07
C ALA A 89 -2.30 -5.93 -16.66
N LEU A 90 -3.62 -5.78 -16.58
CA LEU A 90 -4.54 -6.86 -16.25
C LEU A 90 -4.48 -7.98 -17.30
N GLU A 91 -4.51 -7.60 -18.58
CA GLU A 91 -4.40 -8.54 -19.69
C GLU A 91 -3.01 -9.22 -19.73
N TYR A 92 -1.94 -8.43 -19.61
CA TYR A 92 -0.57 -8.94 -19.67
C TYR A 92 -0.26 -9.93 -18.54
N LEU A 93 -0.70 -9.63 -17.31
CA LEU A 93 -0.46 -10.46 -16.14
C LEU A 93 -1.42 -11.65 -16.05
N GLY A 94 -2.54 -11.61 -16.77
CA GLY A 94 -3.51 -12.69 -16.83
C GLY A 94 -4.26 -12.92 -15.51
N ALA A 95 -4.48 -11.89 -14.70
CA ALA A 95 -5.25 -11.98 -13.47
C ALA A 95 -6.76 -11.85 -13.71
N ASP A 96 -7.56 -12.13 -12.68
CA ASP A 96 -9.03 -12.17 -12.81
C ASP A 96 -9.65 -10.79 -12.66
N LEU A 97 -9.05 -9.95 -11.83
CA LEU A 97 -9.58 -8.65 -11.42
C LEU A 97 -8.42 -7.68 -11.18
N GLY A 98 -8.72 -6.38 -11.23
CA GLY A 98 -7.74 -5.38 -10.83
C GLY A 98 -8.39 -4.13 -10.28
N ILE A 99 -7.78 -3.49 -9.29
CA ILE A 99 -8.25 -2.24 -8.67
C ILE A 99 -7.25 -1.14 -8.99
N GLN A 100 -7.69 -0.16 -9.77
CA GLN A 100 -6.94 1.06 -10.07
C GLN A 100 -7.11 2.09 -8.96
N GLY A 101 -6.03 2.75 -8.56
CA GLY A 101 -6.03 3.80 -7.55
C GLY A 101 -6.03 3.26 -6.11
N GLU A 102 -6.86 3.81 -5.26
CA GLU A 102 -6.91 3.51 -3.83
C GLU A 102 -7.76 2.28 -3.52
N GLY A 103 -7.12 1.25 -2.98
CA GLY A 103 -7.75 -0.04 -2.69
C GLY A 103 -8.46 -0.12 -1.34
N GLU A 104 -8.30 0.84 -0.45
CA GLU A 104 -8.77 0.75 0.94
C GLU A 104 -10.30 0.68 1.08
N VAL A 105 -11.03 1.22 0.11
CA VAL A 105 -12.49 1.09 0.02
C VAL A 105 -12.89 0.03 -0.99
N ALA A 106 -12.26 0.04 -2.17
CA ALA A 106 -12.65 -0.84 -3.28
C ALA A 106 -12.38 -2.31 -2.98
N PHE A 107 -11.26 -2.64 -2.34
CA PHE A 107 -10.92 -4.04 -2.07
C PHE A 107 -11.82 -4.68 -1.01
N PRO A 108 -12.11 -4.07 0.17
CA PRO A 108 -13.13 -4.60 1.07
C PRO A 108 -14.51 -4.77 0.42
N MET A 109 -14.97 -3.79 -0.38
CA MET A 109 -16.22 -3.92 -1.14
C MET A 109 -16.18 -5.10 -2.11
N LEU A 110 -15.06 -5.33 -2.78
CA LEU A 110 -14.88 -6.48 -3.68
C LEU A 110 -14.99 -7.80 -2.92
N LEU A 111 -14.31 -7.92 -1.77
CA LEU A 111 -14.36 -9.11 -0.94
C LEU A 111 -15.78 -9.42 -0.48
N GLU A 112 -16.49 -8.42 0.02
CA GLU A 112 -17.90 -8.56 0.40
C GLU A 112 -18.78 -9.04 -0.76
N ARG A 113 -18.59 -8.47 -1.97
CA ARG A 113 -19.36 -8.88 -3.15
C ARG A 113 -19.05 -10.31 -3.59
N ILE A 114 -17.79 -10.73 -3.54
CA ILE A 114 -17.37 -12.10 -3.84
C ILE A 114 -18.00 -13.07 -2.84
N GLU A 115 -17.90 -12.80 -1.54
CA GLU A 115 -18.46 -13.62 -0.48
C GLU A 115 -19.97 -13.78 -0.61
N GLN A 116 -20.67 -12.69 -0.89
CA GLN A 116 -22.12 -12.65 -1.05
C GLN A 116 -22.59 -13.06 -2.46
N LYS A 117 -21.70 -13.41 -3.37
CA LYS A 117 -21.99 -13.75 -4.78
C LYS A 117 -22.82 -12.68 -5.49
N ARG A 118 -22.57 -11.41 -5.19
CA ARG A 118 -23.25 -10.24 -5.79
C ARG A 118 -22.52 -9.75 -7.04
N ALA A 119 -23.22 -8.97 -7.85
CA ALA A 119 -22.62 -8.30 -9.01
C ALA A 119 -21.48 -7.38 -8.62
N LEU A 120 -20.40 -7.35 -9.40
CA LEU A 120 -19.20 -6.55 -9.14
C LEU A 120 -19.29 -5.12 -9.72
N THR A 121 -20.43 -4.72 -10.23
CA THR A 121 -20.67 -3.38 -10.77
C THR A 121 -20.67 -2.31 -9.68
N GLY A 122 -20.19 -1.11 -10.00
CA GLY A 122 -20.17 0.02 -9.07
C GLY A 122 -19.04 0.01 -8.03
N ILE A 123 -18.12 -0.97 -8.07
CA ILE A 123 -16.93 -0.96 -7.22
C ILE A 123 -15.94 0.04 -7.81
N PRO A 124 -15.49 1.05 -7.03
CA PRO A 124 -14.60 2.10 -7.56
C PRO A 124 -13.29 1.53 -8.10
N GLY A 125 -12.92 1.93 -9.31
CA GLY A 125 -11.65 1.55 -9.93
C GLY A 125 -11.49 0.05 -10.25
N LEU A 126 -12.52 -0.78 -10.10
CA LEU A 126 -12.45 -2.19 -10.45
C LEU A 126 -12.43 -2.39 -11.96
N HIS A 127 -11.46 -3.15 -12.44
CA HIS A 127 -11.35 -3.59 -13.84
C HIS A 127 -11.61 -5.09 -13.96
N LEU A 128 -12.35 -5.45 -15.00
CA LEU A 128 -12.59 -6.83 -15.42
C LEU A 128 -11.97 -7.07 -16.82
N PRO A 129 -11.34 -8.23 -17.05
CA PRO A 129 -10.78 -8.55 -18.36
C PRO A 129 -11.83 -8.43 -19.47
N GLY A 130 -11.52 -7.68 -20.52
CA GLY A 130 -12.40 -7.46 -21.68
C GLY A 130 -13.68 -6.65 -21.40
N ARG A 131 -13.91 -6.18 -20.17
CA ARG A 131 -15.08 -5.37 -19.77
C ARG A 131 -14.72 -3.98 -19.27
N GLY A 132 -13.42 -3.69 -19.11
CA GLY A 132 -12.93 -2.41 -18.61
C GLY A 132 -13.35 -2.10 -17.18
N ILE A 133 -13.43 -0.82 -16.86
CA ILE A 133 -13.74 -0.31 -15.53
C ILE A 133 -15.22 -0.48 -15.17
N GLN A 134 -15.51 -1.00 -13.99
CA GLN A 134 -16.87 -1.33 -13.51
C GLN A 134 -17.48 -0.25 -12.59
N GLY A 135 -16.68 0.64 -12.05
CA GLY A 135 -17.09 1.78 -11.25
C GLY A 135 -16.12 2.94 -11.41
N ALA A 136 -16.63 4.15 -11.38
CA ALA A 136 -15.80 5.35 -11.53
C ALA A 136 -14.66 5.39 -10.50
N LEU A 137 -13.48 5.84 -10.93
CA LEU A 137 -12.34 6.03 -10.04
C LEU A 137 -12.71 7.00 -8.92
N SER A 138 -12.42 6.63 -7.70
CA SER A 138 -12.73 7.42 -6.50
C SER A 138 -11.53 7.50 -5.58
N PHE A 139 -11.35 8.68 -4.97
CA PHE A 139 -10.24 8.93 -4.06
C PHE A 139 -10.78 9.30 -2.68
N ILE A 140 -10.21 8.70 -1.64
CA ILE A 140 -10.61 8.91 -0.25
C ILE A 140 -10.27 10.34 0.17
N ARG A 141 -11.26 11.12 0.58
CA ARG A 141 -11.07 12.53 0.95
C ARG A 141 -10.42 12.70 2.31
N ASP A 142 -10.88 11.94 3.29
CA ASP A 142 -10.43 12.01 4.67
C ASP A 142 -9.44 10.87 4.93
N LEU A 143 -8.14 11.19 4.90
CA LEU A 143 -7.08 10.21 5.11
C LEU A 143 -6.92 9.81 6.58
N ASP A 144 -7.45 10.58 7.53
CA ASP A 144 -7.36 10.25 8.95
C ASP A 144 -8.24 9.05 9.32
N ARG A 145 -9.27 8.77 8.51
CA ARG A 145 -10.10 7.56 8.65
C ARG A 145 -9.41 6.27 8.22
N LEU A 146 -8.33 6.38 7.47
CA LEU A 146 -7.62 5.20 7.02
C LEU A 146 -6.74 4.65 8.15
N PRO A 147 -6.83 3.34 8.43
CA PRO A 147 -5.92 2.72 9.37
C PRO A 147 -4.49 2.85 8.86
N TYR A 148 -3.58 3.12 9.77
CA TYR A 148 -2.16 3.04 9.46
C TYR A 148 -1.66 1.64 9.78
N PRO A 149 -0.93 0.99 8.88
CA PRO A 149 -0.43 -0.35 9.14
C PRO A 149 0.52 -0.32 10.33
N VAL A 150 0.38 -1.28 11.22
CA VAL A 150 1.39 -1.57 12.22
C VAL A 150 2.56 -2.25 11.49
N PRO A 151 3.81 -1.84 11.73
CA PRO A 151 4.95 -2.36 10.98
C PRO A 151 5.42 -3.74 11.47
N ASP A 152 4.49 -4.65 11.73
CA ASP A 152 4.75 -6.00 12.28
C ASP A 152 5.66 -6.84 11.38
N LEU A 153 5.65 -6.58 10.07
CA LEU A 153 6.54 -7.24 9.10
C LEU A 153 8.04 -6.98 9.36
N PHE A 154 8.35 -5.91 10.08
CA PHE A 154 9.71 -5.52 10.43
C PHE A 154 10.07 -5.85 11.88
N VAL A 155 9.29 -6.72 12.51
CA VAL A 155 9.53 -7.23 13.87
C VAL A 155 10.06 -8.66 13.78
N THR A 156 11.21 -8.92 14.40
CA THR A 156 11.78 -10.26 14.56
C THR A 156 12.00 -10.50 16.06
N ASP A 157 11.50 -11.61 16.58
CA ASP A 157 11.57 -11.96 18.01
C ASP A 157 11.04 -10.84 18.95
N GLY A 158 9.96 -10.17 18.52
CA GLY A 158 9.34 -9.07 19.27
C GLY A 158 10.13 -7.76 19.27
N ARG A 159 11.15 -7.62 18.43
CA ARG A 159 11.98 -6.42 18.29
C ARG A 159 12.02 -5.91 16.84
N PRO A 160 12.02 -4.58 16.64
CA PRO A 160 12.26 -4.01 15.32
C PRO A 160 13.58 -4.51 14.73
N GLN A 161 13.58 -4.83 13.44
CA GLN A 161 14.81 -5.16 12.72
C GLN A 161 15.74 -3.94 12.70
N SER A 162 17.02 -4.16 12.95
CA SER A 162 18.01 -3.08 12.94
C SER A 162 18.17 -2.47 11.56
N GLY A 163 18.23 -1.14 11.48
CA GLY A 163 18.47 -0.41 10.25
C GLY A 163 17.26 -0.27 9.32
N VAL A 164 16.07 -0.70 9.74
CA VAL A 164 14.85 -0.54 8.94
C VAL A 164 14.36 0.90 9.00
N TRP A 165 14.17 1.49 7.83
CA TRP A 165 13.54 2.79 7.65
C TRP A 165 12.08 2.61 7.25
N LEU A 166 11.14 3.10 8.07
CA LEU A 166 9.71 3.01 7.78
C LEU A 166 9.25 4.16 6.88
N PRO A 167 8.63 3.87 5.73
CA PRO A 167 8.05 4.90 4.89
C PRO A 167 6.74 5.43 5.51
N TYR A 168 6.59 6.75 5.59
CA TYR A 168 5.36 7.38 6.06
C TYR A 168 4.80 8.34 5.01
N GLN A 169 3.54 8.16 4.62
CA GLN A 169 2.83 9.03 3.69
C GLN A 169 1.87 9.95 4.44
N THR A 170 2.13 11.28 4.41
CA THR A 170 1.29 12.27 5.09
C THR A 170 0.15 12.77 4.21
N ARG A 171 0.28 12.62 2.89
CA ARG A 171 -0.69 13.12 1.91
C ARG A 171 -0.75 12.24 0.67
N ARG A 172 -1.81 12.38 -0.08
CA ARG A 172 -2.03 11.76 -1.40
C ARG A 172 -2.51 12.79 -2.40
N GLY A 173 -2.24 12.52 -3.68
CA GLY A 173 -2.60 13.38 -4.78
C GLY A 173 -1.59 14.49 -5.04
N CYS A 174 -1.50 14.91 -6.29
CA CYS A 174 -0.59 15.97 -6.72
C CYS A 174 -1.29 16.90 -7.71
N PRO A 175 -1.34 18.23 -7.45
CA PRO A 175 -2.01 19.17 -8.32
C PRO A 175 -1.18 19.56 -9.54
N LEU A 176 0.10 19.15 -9.57
CA LEU A 176 1.01 19.45 -10.68
C LEU A 176 0.67 18.61 -11.91
N ASP A 177 0.94 19.17 -13.08
CA ASP A 177 0.67 18.54 -14.39
C ASP A 177 1.99 18.28 -15.15
N CYS A 178 2.91 17.58 -14.49
CA CYS A 178 4.19 17.23 -15.09
C CYS A 178 3.98 16.17 -16.19
N SER A 179 4.47 16.42 -17.39
CA SER A 179 4.23 15.59 -18.59
C SER A 179 4.73 14.15 -18.47
N TYR A 180 5.67 13.88 -17.59
CA TYR A 180 6.29 12.56 -17.36
C TYR A 180 5.76 11.82 -16.12
N CYS A 181 4.88 12.45 -15.32
CA CYS A 181 4.54 11.94 -14.00
C CYS A 181 3.17 11.27 -13.97
N SER A 182 3.10 10.05 -13.50
CA SER A 182 1.87 9.27 -13.35
C SER A 182 1.13 9.50 -12.02
N THR A 183 1.68 10.29 -11.09
CA THR A 183 1.09 10.48 -9.75
C THR A 183 -0.37 10.95 -9.81
N ALA A 184 -0.70 11.89 -10.70
CA ALA A 184 -2.07 12.40 -10.81
C ALA A 184 -3.08 11.33 -11.29
N SER A 185 -2.65 10.35 -12.08
CA SER A 185 -3.50 9.22 -12.51
C SER A 185 -3.63 8.15 -11.44
N ILE A 186 -2.65 8.01 -10.55
CA ILE A 186 -2.64 7.02 -9.47
C ILE A 186 -3.40 7.52 -8.23
N GLU A 187 -3.10 8.76 -7.80
CA GLU A 187 -3.58 9.32 -6.52
C GLU A 187 -4.58 10.48 -6.70
N GLY A 188 -4.85 10.89 -7.94
CA GLY A 188 -5.69 12.05 -8.24
C GLY A 188 -4.94 13.40 -8.17
N ARG A 189 -5.62 14.44 -8.66
CA ARG A 189 -5.06 15.82 -8.73
C ARG A 189 -5.30 16.62 -7.46
N LEU A 190 -6.26 16.24 -6.62
CA LEU A 190 -6.55 16.93 -5.36
C LEU A 190 -5.61 16.44 -4.26
N THR A 191 -4.81 17.35 -3.71
CA THR A 191 -4.01 17.05 -2.53
C THR A 191 -4.91 16.83 -1.32
N ARG A 192 -4.87 15.64 -0.76
CA ARG A 192 -5.56 15.22 0.47
C ARG A 192 -4.50 14.93 1.53
N ARG A 193 -4.76 15.30 2.76
CA ARG A 193 -3.75 15.29 3.82
C ARG A 193 -4.29 14.63 5.08
N ARG A 194 -3.44 13.95 5.81
CA ARG A 194 -3.69 13.63 7.20
C ARG A 194 -3.54 14.88 8.05
N SER A 195 -4.28 15.00 9.12
CA SER A 195 -4.04 16.07 10.09
C SER A 195 -2.64 15.92 10.72
N PRO A 196 -1.96 17.02 11.01
CA PRO A 196 -0.66 16.93 11.70
C PRO A 196 -0.75 16.18 13.02
N GLU A 197 -1.87 16.27 13.72
CA GLU A 197 -2.17 15.56 14.96
C GLU A 197 -2.18 14.05 14.74
N ALA A 198 -2.90 13.56 13.72
CA ALA A 198 -2.95 12.13 13.38
C ALA A 198 -1.57 11.60 12.97
N VAL A 199 -0.80 12.39 12.20
CA VAL A 199 0.57 12.02 11.83
C VAL A 199 1.44 11.85 13.07
N VAL A 200 1.47 12.84 13.98
CA VAL A 200 2.29 12.79 15.20
C VAL A 200 1.88 11.62 16.09
N ALA A 201 0.59 11.37 16.26
CA ALA A 201 0.09 10.25 17.05
C ALA A 201 0.56 8.90 16.48
N ASN A 202 0.47 8.70 15.15
CA ASN A 202 0.94 7.48 14.49
C ASN A 202 2.46 7.31 14.64
N LEU A 203 3.24 8.37 14.43
CA LEU A 203 4.69 8.33 14.58
C LEU A 203 5.08 7.99 16.02
N ALA A 204 4.40 8.57 17.01
CA ALA A 204 4.62 8.26 18.43
C ALA A 204 4.36 6.77 18.73
N THR A 205 3.32 6.18 18.15
CA THR A 205 3.04 4.75 18.28
C THR A 205 4.18 3.90 17.71
N TRP A 206 4.70 4.25 16.54
CA TRP A 206 5.82 3.53 15.92
C TRP A 206 7.10 3.65 16.76
N VAL A 207 7.41 4.87 17.23
CA VAL A 207 8.57 5.09 18.10
C VAL A 207 8.43 4.31 19.42
N ALA A 208 7.24 4.26 20.03
CA ALA A 208 6.98 3.45 21.22
C ALA A 208 7.16 1.95 20.97
N SER A 209 6.93 1.48 19.75
CA SER A 209 7.21 0.10 19.29
C SER A 209 8.68 -0.13 18.93
N GLY A 210 9.55 0.89 19.10
CA GLY A 210 10.99 0.79 18.87
C GLY A 210 11.48 1.19 17.47
N PHE A 211 10.60 1.65 16.59
CA PHE A 211 10.98 2.15 15.26
C PHE A 211 11.34 3.64 15.34
N ASN A 212 12.60 3.96 15.16
CA ASN A 212 13.11 5.34 15.26
C ASN A 212 13.65 5.92 13.95
N GLN A 213 13.58 5.16 12.87
CA GLN A 213 14.01 5.59 11.54
C GLN A 213 12.80 5.65 10.62
N ILE A 214 12.33 6.86 10.35
CA ILE A 214 11.12 7.11 9.54
C ILE A 214 11.46 8.13 8.46
N TYR A 215 10.98 7.89 7.24
CA TYR A 215 11.13 8.84 6.14
C TYR A 215 9.80 9.12 5.45
N PHE A 216 9.58 10.36 5.03
CA PHE A 216 8.38 10.75 4.32
C PHE A 216 8.47 10.41 2.83
N VAL A 217 7.44 9.73 2.32
CA VAL A 217 7.35 9.30 0.91
C VAL A 217 6.34 10.12 0.10
N ASP A 218 6.04 11.33 0.56
CA ASP A 218 5.11 12.22 -0.12
C ASP A 218 5.68 12.71 -1.47
N ASN A 219 4.85 12.76 -2.50
CA ASN A 219 5.26 13.26 -3.82
C ASN A 219 5.72 14.73 -3.78
N THR A 220 5.13 15.54 -2.89
CA THR A 220 5.44 16.98 -2.73
C THR A 220 5.30 17.38 -1.27
N PHE A 221 6.22 16.93 -0.40
CA PHE A 221 6.13 17.16 1.06
C PHE A 221 5.99 18.64 1.44
N ASN A 222 6.66 19.54 0.73
CA ASN A 222 6.70 20.98 0.99
C ASN A 222 5.51 21.77 0.39
N LEU A 223 4.53 21.12 -0.23
CA LEU A 223 3.39 21.79 -0.87
C LEU A 223 2.07 21.34 -0.23
N PRO A 224 1.29 22.24 0.42
CA PRO A 224 1.62 23.62 0.71
C PRO A 224 2.59 23.78 1.90
N ALA A 225 3.44 24.79 1.84
CA ALA A 225 4.50 25.01 2.83
C ALA A 225 3.96 25.16 4.26
N ALA A 226 2.82 25.79 4.45
CA ALA A 226 2.22 26.00 5.77
C ALA A 226 1.94 24.66 6.48
N TYR A 227 1.41 23.67 5.79
CA TYR A 227 1.18 22.33 6.34
C TYR A 227 2.49 21.64 6.72
N ALA A 228 3.46 21.65 5.83
CA ALA A 228 4.76 21.03 6.09
C ALA A 228 5.45 21.67 7.30
N THR A 229 5.41 23.01 7.40
CA THR A 229 5.99 23.74 8.52
C THR A 229 5.29 23.42 9.84
N ASP A 230 3.96 23.38 9.87
CA ASP A 230 3.19 23.01 11.07
C ASP A 230 3.50 21.58 11.50
N LEU A 231 3.48 20.64 10.57
CA LEU A 231 3.81 19.24 10.83
C LEU A 231 5.22 19.09 11.42
N CYS A 232 6.24 19.72 10.81
CA CYS A 232 7.62 19.65 11.31
C CYS A 232 7.76 20.23 12.73
N ARG A 233 7.06 21.34 13.04
CA ARG A 233 7.07 21.93 14.40
C ARG A 233 6.47 20.97 15.43
N ARG A 234 5.35 20.32 15.11
CA ARG A 234 4.69 19.38 16.01
C ARG A 234 5.51 18.12 16.22
N ILE A 235 6.15 17.60 15.17
CA ILE A 235 7.07 16.46 15.30
C ILE A 235 8.24 16.84 16.21
N ALA A 236 8.86 18.01 16.02
CA ALA A 236 9.96 18.47 16.84
C ALA A 236 9.56 18.62 18.31
N ALA A 237 8.38 19.15 18.60
CA ALA A 237 7.85 19.25 19.96
C ALA A 237 7.65 17.86 20.59
N ALA A 238 7.01 16.94 19.87
CA ALA A 238 6.76 15.57 20.36
C ALA A 238 8.08 14.80 20.60
N VAL A 239 9.09 14.97 19.76
CA VAL A 239 10.42 14.37 19.97
C VAL A 239 11.07 14.92 21.23
N SER A 240 10.99 16.24 21.46
CA SER A 240 11.54 16.87 22.67
C SER A 240 10.87 16.36 23.93
N GLU A 241 9.55 16.21 23.95
CA GLU A 241 8.79 15.64 25.07
C GLU A 241 9.17 14.17 25.33
N PHE A 242 9.29 13.37 24.27
CA PHE A 242 9.69 11.97 24.37
C PHE A 242 11.10 11.82 24.95
N VAL A 243 12.06 12.62 24.50
CA VAL A 243 13.45 12.62 25.01
C VAL A 243 13.46 13.03 26.48
N ALA A 244 12.74 14.09 26.85
CA ALA A 244 12.66 14.53 28.24
C ALA A 244 12.07 13.44 29.16
N ALA A 245 10.97 12.79 28.74
CA ALA A 245 10.33 11.72 29.51
C ALA A 245 11.22 10.48 29.69
N ASN A 246 12.07 10.16 28.71
CA ASN A 246 12.97 9.01 28.82
C ASN A 246 14.25 9.32 29.58
N LEU A 247 14.74 10.56 29.56
CA LEU A 247 15.86 10.99 30.41
C LEU A 247 15.49 10.92 31.92
N VAL A 248 14.27 11.32 32.28
CA VAL A 248 13.79 11.22 33.66
C VAL A 248 13.70 9.76 34.13
N LYS A 249 13.28 8.82 33.27
CA LYS A 249 13.22 7.39 33.61
C LYS A 249 14.59 6.73 33.76
N SER A 250 15.63 7.27 33.12
CA SER A 250 16.99 6.75 33.24
C SER A 250 17.77 7.30 34.44
N CYS A 251 17.21 8.30 35.13
CA CYS A 251 17.80 8.91 36.33
C CYS A 251 17.14 8.45 37.66
N LEU A 252 16.14 7.56 37.60
CA LEU A 252 15.51 6.91 38.73
C LEU A 252 15.87 5.42 38.77
#